data_fa4664a262a2f643a630e92e4c49a90d
#
_entry.id   fa4664a262a2f643a630e92e4c49a90d
#
_cell.length_a   1.000
_cell.length_b   1.000
_cell.length_c   1.000
_cell.angle_alpha   90.00
_cell.angle_beta   90.00
_cell.angle_gamma   90.00
#
_symmetry.space_group_name_H-M   'P 1'
#
loop_
_entity.id
_entity.type
_entity.pdbx_description
1 polymer ?
#
loop_
_entity_poly.entity_id
_entity_poly.type
_entity_poly.pdbx_seq_one_letter_code
_entity_poly.pdbx_strand_id
1 'polypeptide(L)'
;AVRTAALGIAGTHWADKRAHLNALFHHTRNQAAWLKLASYALAWLLLWRMFGAKRGSKILAVPLAAAVCTVAALGWLGIPVSLFAMFGLLLVSAIGVDYAVYAVTAKHIAAARLGGMLLAAATTAASFALLAFSSTPAVAAFGLTVTIGVGFNLWLAGALLGD
;
A
#
# COMPACT_ATOMS: atom_id res chain seq x y z
N ALA A 1 -21.53 -32.07 -12.50
CA ALA A 1 -22.67 -32.91 -12.02
C ALA A 1 -23.73 -32.07 -11.31
N VAL A 2 -23.43 -31.24 -10.30
CA VAL A 2 -24.43 -30.44 -9.54
C VAL A 2 -25.11 -29.38 -10.42
N ARG A 3 -24.36 -28.74 -11.34
CA ARG A 3 -24.88 -27.72 -12.27
C ARG A 3 -25.90 -28.27 -13.26
N THR A 4 -25.67 -29.47 -13.77
CA THR A 4 -26.56 -30.16 -14.70
C THR A 4 -27.83 -30.65 -14.03
N ALA A 5 -27.78 -31.05 -12.75
CA ALA A 5 -28.93 -31.46 -11.97
C ALA A 5 -29.84 -30.26 -11.61
N ALA A 6 -29.27 -29.07 -11.36
CA ALA A 6 -30.05 -27.87 -11.01
C ALA A 6 -30.82 -27.26 -12.21
N LEU A 7 -30.34 -27.43 -13.44
CA LEU A 7 -30.99 -26.91 -14.65
C LEU A 7 -32.29 -27.62 -15.00
N GLY A 8 -32.59 -28.79 -14.39
CA GLY A 8 -33.79 -29.56 -14.60
C GLY A 8 -35.00 -29.20 -13.70
N ILE A 9 -34.83 -28.29 -12.74
CA ILE A 9 -35.86 -27.90 -11.78
C ILE A 9 -36.41 -26.52 -12.16
N ALA A 10 -37.66 -26.46 -12.61
CA ALA A 10 -38.33 -25.20 -12.96
C ALA A 10 -38.38 -24.27 -11.73
N GLY A 11 -37.86 -23.04 -11.89
CA GLY A 11 -37.84 -22.03 -10.83
C GLY A 11 -36.51 -21.90 -10.06
N THR A 12 -35.47 -22.71 -10.37
CA THR A 12 -34.16 -22.54 -9.77
C THR A 12 -33.27 -21.61 -10.61
N HIS A 13 -32.92 -20.46 -10.05
CA HIS A 13 -31.90 -19.59 -10.63
C HIS A 13 -30.54 -19.96 -10.04
N TRP A 14 -29.64 -20.46 -10.89
CA TRP A 14 -28.25 -20.68 -10.51
C TRP A 14 -27.54 -19.35 -10.36
N ALA A 15 -27.42 -18.86 -9.13
CA ALA A 15 -26.61 -17.70 -8.82
C ALA A 15 -25.15 -18.14 -8.67
N ASP A 16 -24.32 -17.86 -9.66
CA ASP A 16 -22.88 -18.05 -9.55
C ASP A 16 -22.28 -16.97 -8.62
N LYS A 17 -22.36 -17.24 -7.30
CA LYS A 17 -21.84 -16.33 -6.28
C LYS A 17 -20.37 -15.99 -6.50
N ARG A 18 -19.59 -16.92 -7.09
CA ARG A 18 -18.17 -16.68 -7.37
C ARG A 18 -17.97 -15.68 -8.51
N ALA A 19 -18.76 -15.78 -9.57
CA ALA A 19 -18.71 -14.84 -10.68
C ALA A 19 -19.14 -13.43 -10.23
N HIS A 20 -20.22 -13.35 -9.43
CA HIS A 20 -20.71 -12.09 -8.89
C HIS A 20 -19.70 -11.45 -7.93
N LEU A 21 -19.11 -12.23 -7.01
CA LEU A 21 -18.05 -11.76 -6.12
C LEU A 21 -16.80 -11.32 -6.88
N ASN A 22 -16.37 -12.08 -7.89
CA ASN A 22 -15.25 -11.68 -8.74
C ASN A 22 -15.51 -10.36 -9.48
N ALA A 23 -16.72 -10.17 -10.01
CA ALA A 23 -17.09 -8.91 -10.66
C ALA A 23 -17.06 -7.73 -9.69
N LEU A 24 -17.58 -7.90 -8.46
CA LEU A 24 -17.51 -6.89 -7.41
C LEU A 24 -16.08 -6.59 -7.01
N PHE A 25 -15.21 -7.61 -6.86
CA PHE A 25 -13.81 -7.42 -6.54
C PHE A 25 -13.04 -6.69 -7.65
N HIS A 26 -13.32 -7.00 -8.92
CA HIS A 26 -12.73 -6.29 -10.05
C HIS A 26 -13.15 -4.81 -10.08
N HIS A 27 -14.42 -4.52 -9.83
CA HIS A 27 -14.91 -3.14 -9.79
C HIS A 27 -14.29 -2.35 -8.64
N THR A 28 -14.27 -2.91 -7.43
CA THR A 28 -13.68 -2.28 -6.24
C THR A 28 -12.17 -2.07 -6.41
N ARG A 29 -11.47 -3.04 -7.01
CA ARG A 29 -10.04 -2.91 -7.31
C ARG A 29 -9.76 -1.77 -8.28
N ASN A 30 -10.56 -1.63 -9.33
CA ASN A 30 -10.39 -0.55 -10.30
C ASN A 30 -10.70 0.83 -9.69
N GLN A 31 -11.74 0.93 -8.87
CA GLN A 31 -12.05 2.15 -8.12
C GLN A 31 -10.92 2.52 -7.14
N ALA A 32 -10.36 1.55 -6.42
CA ALA A 32 -9.23 1.77 -5.50
C ALA A 32 -7.99 2.25 -6.27
N ALA A 33 -7.73 1.73 -7.46
CA ALA A 33 -6.62 2.18 -8.31
C ALA A 33 -6.81 3.63 -8.79
N TRP A 34 -8.00 4.00 -9.24
CA TRP A 34 -8.32 5.37 -9.63
C TRP A 34 -8.24 6.35 -8.47
N LEU A 35 -8.74 5.96 -7.31
CA LEU A 35 -8.66 6.76 -6.08
C LEU A 35 -7.20 6.99 -5.68
N LYS A 36 -6.37 5.97 -5.81
CA LYS A 36 -4.92 6.07 -5.57
C LYS A 36 -4.26 7.04 -6.54
N LEU A 37 -4.55 6.96 -7.84
CA LEU A 37 -4.03 7.91 -8.83
C LEU A 37 -4.45 9.34 -8.55
N ALA A 38 -5.73 9.57 -8.21
CA ALA A 38 -6.24 10.88 -7.83
C ALA A 38 -5.54 11.41 -6.56
N SER A 39 -5.32 10.57 -5.56
CA SER A 39 -4.59 10.93 -4.34
C SER A 39 -3.14 11.33 -4.64
N TYR A 40 -2.46 10.60 -5.53
CA TYR A 40 -1.10 10.97 -5.94
C TYR A 40 -1.05 12.26 -6.72
N ALA A 41 -2.02 12.51 -7.62
CA ALA A 41 -2.12 13.77 -8.37
C ALA A 41 -2.34 14.96 -7.41
N LEU A 42 -3.22 14.81 -6.43
CA LEU A 42 -3.48 15.83 -5.42
C LEU A 42 -2.24 16.06 -4.53
N ALA A 43 -1.61 15.00 -4.05
CA ALA A 43 -0.38 15.08 -3.27
C ALA A 43 0.74 15.77 -4.06
N TRP A 44 0.90 15.44 -5.35
CA TRP A 44 1.89 16.08 -6.21
C TRP A 44 1.61 17.58 -6.37
N LEU A 45 0.35 17.97 -6.59
CA LEU A 45 -0.04 19.38 -6.70
C LEU A 45 0.27 20.16 -5.43
N LEU A 46 -0.04 19.59 -4.26
CA LEU A 46 0.24 20.20 -2.95
C LEU A 46 1.76 20.32 -2.71
N LEU A 47 2.51 19.26 -2.96
CA LEU A 47 3.96 19.25 -2.80
C LEU A 47 4.65 20.21 -3.80
N TRP A 48 4.14 20.29 -5.03
CA TRP A 48 4.62 21.27 -6.00
C TRP A 48 4.40 22.69 -5.52
N ARG A 49 3.23 22.97 -4.95
CA ARG A 49 2.90 24.30 -4.43
C ARG A 49 3.77 24.70 -3.22
N MET A 50 4.15 23.72 -2.37
CA MET A 50 4.90 23.97 -1.13
C MET A 50 6.43 23.93 -1.33
N PHE A 51 6.94 22.97 -2.07
CA PHE A 51 8.39 22.70 -2.19
C PHE A 51 8.96 22.94 -3.59
N GLY A 52 8.12 23.31 -4.56
CA GLY A 52 8.49 23.44 -5.96
C GLY A 52 8.51 22.08 -6.70
N ALA A 53 8.46 22.14 -8.03
CA ALA A 53 8.29 20.95 -8.88
C ALA A 53 9.39 19.90 -8.69
N LYS A 54 10.67 20.30 -8.64
CA LYS A 54 11.80 19.37 -8.53
C LYS A 54 11.85 18.65 -7.17
N ARG A 55 11.64 19.38 -6.08
CA ARG A 55 11.64 18.77 -4.73
C ARG A 55 10.37 17.98 -4.47
N GLY A 56 9.21 18.50 -4.87
CA GLY A 56 7.93 17.81 -4.75
C GLY A 56 7.91 16.46 -5.47
N SER A 57 8.46 16.41 -6.69
CA SER A 57 8.59 15.15 -7.44
C SER A 57 9.52 14.14 -6.76
N LYS A 58 10.64 14.57 -6.18
CA LYS A 58 11.54 13.70 -5.39
C LYS A 58 10.83 13.12 -4.17
N ILE A 59 10.09 13.95 -3.42
CA ILE A 59 9.33 13.52 -2.26
C ILE A 59 8.31 12.45 -2.65
N LEU A 60 7.58 12.64 -3.76
CA LEU A 60 6.57 11.69 -4.22
C LEU A 60 7.18 10.41 -4.84
N ALA A 61 8.41 10.48 -5.34
CA ALA A 61 9.11 9.31 -5.86
C ALA A 61 9.36 8.24 -4.79
N VAL A 62 9.57 8.64 -3.52
CA VAL A 62 9.81 7.72 -2.41
C VAL A 62 8.64 6.74 -2.20
N PRO A 63 7.40 7.18 -1.94
CA PRO A 63 6.28 6.24 -1.75
C PRO A 63 5.92 5.47 -3.01
N LEU A 64 6.13 6.03 -4.21
CA LEU A 64 5.93 5.31 -5.46
C LEU A 64 6.94 4.17 -5.61
N ALA A 65 8.23 4.45 -5.42
CA ALA A 65 9.28 3.44 -5.48
C ALA A 65 9.06 2.37 -4.39
N ALA A 66 8.72 2.77 -3.17
CA ALA A 66 8.41 1.85 -2.08
C ALA A 66 7.22 0.94 -2.40
N ALA A 67 6.16 1.47 -3.03
CA ALA A 67 5.02 0.66 -3.45
C ALA A 67 5.41 -0.36 -4.52
N VAL A 68 6.23 0.03 -5.51
CA VAL A 68 6.73 -0.89 -6.54
C VAL A 68 7.61 -1.97 -5.92
N CYS A 69 8.56 -1.61 -5.05
CA CYS A 69 9.42 -2.56 -4.34
C CYS A 69 8.60 -3.52 -3.47
N THR A 70 7.54 -3.02 -2.81
CA THR A 70 6.65 -3.85 -1.99
C THR A 70 5.89 -4.86 -2.84
N VAL A 71 5.35 -4.45 -4.00
CA VAL A 71 4.67 -5.36 -4.93
C VAL A 71 5.65 -6.40 -5.48
N ALA A 72 6.86 -5.99 -5.83
CA ALA A 72 7.91 -6.91 -6.28
C ALA A 72 8.29 -7.93 -5.19
N ALA A 73 8.44 -7.48 -3.95
CA ALA A 73 8.73 -8.36 -2.81
C ALA A 73 7.59 -9.36 -2.54
N LEU A 74 6.33 -8.92 -2.59
CA LEU A 74 5.17 -9.81 -2.46
C LEU A 74 5.13 -10.84 -3.59
N GLY A 75 5.41 -10.42 -4.83
CA GLY A 75 5.51 -11.32 -5.99
C GLY A 75 6.61 -12.36 -5.82
N TRP A 76 7.78 -11.94 -5.32
CA TRP A 76 8.89 -12.86 -5.07
C TRP A 76 8.58 -13.87 -3.94
N LEU A 77 7.83 -13.46 -2.93
CA LEU A 77 7.33 -14.35 -1.87
C LEU A 77 6.18 -15.25 -2.32
N GLY A 78 5.71 -15.15 -3.56
CA GLY A 78 4.56 -15.89 -4.08
C GLY A 78 3.21 -15.49 -3.48
N ILE A 79 3.13 -14.31 -2.88
CA ILE A 79 1.92 -13.81 -2.23
C ILE A 79 1.09 -13.01 -3.26
N PRO A 80 -0.14 -13.45 -3.55
CA PRO A 80 -0.98 -12.73 -4.51
C PRO A 80 -1.37 -11.35 -3.98
N VAL A 81 -1.34 -10.35 -4.87
CA VAL A 81 -1.80 -8.99 -4.54
C VAL A 81 -3.33 -9.02 -4.42
N SER A 82 -3.80 -9.34 -3.24
CA SER A 82 -5.22 -9.35 -2.88
C SER A 82 -5.76 -7.93 -2.70
N LEU A 83 -7.10 -7.80 -2.58
CA LEU A 83 -7.73 -6.51 -2.26
C LEU A 83 -7.18 -5.91 -0.96
N PHE A 84 -6.93 -6.74 0.05
CA PHE A 84 -6.37 -6.31 1.33
C PHE A 84 -4.91 -5.87 1.20
N ALA A 85 -4.11 -6.53 0.38
CA ALA A 85 -2.76 -6.06 0.05
C ALA A 85 -2.80 -4.70 -0.66
N MET A 86 -3.80 -4.43 -1.52
CA MET A 86 -3.99 -3.11 -2.14
C MET A 86 -4.32 -2.02 -1.11
N PHE A 87 -5.15 -2.30 -0.11
CA PHE A 87 -5.38 -1.37 1.00
C PHE A 87 -4.10 -1.14 1.82
N GLY A 88 -3.31 -2.18 2.04
CA GLY A 88 -1.97 -2.06 2.62
C GLY A 88 -1.07 -1.12 1.82
N LEU A 89 -1.05 -1.24 0.49
CA LEU A 89 -0.29 -0.36 -0.39
C LEU A 89 -0.79 1.10 -0.37
N LEU A 90 -2.09 1.34 -0.18
CA LEU A 90 -2.61 2.69 0.03
C LEU A 90 -2.05 3.30 1.32
N LEU A 91 -2.08 2.53 2.41
CA LEU A 91 -1.53 2.96 3.70
C LEU A 91 -0.01 3.19 3.62
N VAL A 92 0.74 2.28 2.99
CA VAL A 92 2.19 2.42 2.74
C VAL A 92 2.49 3.70 1.99
N SER A 93 1.67 4.05 0.99
CA SER A 93 1.84 5.27 0.21
C SER A 93 1.60 6.54 1.04
N ALA A 94 0.59 6.54 1.90
CA ALA A 94 0.29 7.65 2.79
C ALA A 94 1.44 7.89 3.80
N ILE A 95 1.86 6.83 4.49
CA ILE A 95 2.99 6.86 5.45
C ILE A 95 4.28 7.28 4.73
N GLY A 96 4.49 6.83 3.48
CA GLY A 96 5.68 7.15 2.69
C GLY A 96 5.79 8.63 2.35
N VAL A 97 4.68 9.31 2.06
CA VAL A 97 4.68 10.78 1.88
C VAL A 97 5.10 11.47 3.16
N ASP A 98 4.58 11.04 4.32
CA ASP A 98 4.92 11.63 5.62
C ASP A 98 6.42 11.48 5.92
N TYR A 99 6.99 10.30 5.71
CA TYR A 99 8.42 10.06 5.89
C TYR A 99 9.29 10.88 4.93
N ALA A 100 8.88 10.99 3.67
CA ALA A 100 9.59 11.77 2.67
C ALA A 100 9.56 13.27 2.97
N VAL A 101 8.41 13.82 3.36
CA VAL A 101 8.27 15.22 3.79
C VAL A 101 9.12 15.47 5.03
N TYR A 102 9.05 14.56 6.00
CA TYR A 102 9.82 14.68 7.23
C TYR A 102 11.32 14.64 6.98
N ALA A 103 11.81 13.76 6.11
CA ALA A 103 13.23 13.68 5.75
C ALA A 103 13.74 14.98 5.11
N VAL A 104 12.94 15.62 4.23
CA VAL A 104 13.31 16.89 3.59
C VAL A 104 13.30 18.06 4.57
N THR A 105 12.34 18.10 5.48
CA THR A 105 12.22 19.21 6.45
C THR A 105 13.17 19.09 7.64
N ALA A 106 13.68 17.89 7.90
CA ALA A 106 14.53 17.61 9.07
C ALA A 106 16.01 17.94 8.88
N LYS A 107 16.47 18.42 7.71
CA LYS A 107 17.89 18.64 7.36
C LYS A 107 18.71 19.47 8.37
N HIS A 108 18.07 20.26 9.22
CA HIS A 108 18.78 21.15 10.18
C HIS A 108 18.80 20.68 11.63
N ILE A 109 18.17 19.53 11.98
CA ILE A 109 18.11 18.99 13.36
C ILE A 109 18.26 17.46 13.31
N ALA A 110 19.42 16.99 12.83
CA ALA A 110 19.56 15.65 12.24
C ALA A 110 19.37 14.46 13.21
N ALA A 111 20.02 14.43 14.35
CA ALA A 111 20.11 13.16 15.13
C ALA A 111 18.82 12.79 15.90
N ALA A 112 18.23 13.73 16.62
CA ALA A 112 17.05 13.45 17.46
C ALA A 112 15.78 13.16 16.62
N ARG A 113 15.66 13.81 15.47
CA ARG A 113 14.50 13.60 14.58
C ARG A 113 14.59 12.31 13.79
N LEU A 114 15.77 11.91 13.33
CA LEU A 114 15.97 10.60 12.71
C LEU A 114 15.64 9.48 13.71
N GLY A 115 16.03 9.60 14.97
CA GLY A 115 15.65 8.66 16.02
C GLY A 115 14.14 8.54 16.20
N GLY A 116 13.41 9.66 16.21
CA GLY A 116 11.94 9.67 16.29
C GLY A 116 11.28 9.01 15.08
N MET A 117 11.77 9.28 13.87
CA MET A 117 11.26 8.67 12.63
C MET A 117 11.52 7.16 12.60
N LEU A 118 12.72 6.73 13.00
CA LEU A 118 13.09 5.31 13.11
C LEU A 118 12.22 4.59 14.14
N LEU A 119 11.99 5.21 15.30
CA LEU A 119 11.15 4.65 16.34
C LEU A 119 9.70 4.52 15.87
N ALA A 120 9.15 5.56 15.24
CA ALA A 120 7.81 5.52 14.67
C ALA A 120 7.67 4.44 13.59
N ALA A 121 8.65 4.32 12.70
CA ALA A 121 8.67 3.28 11.68
C ALA A 121 8.78 1.88 12.30
N ALA A 122 9.64 1.70 13.29
CA ALA A 122 9.82 0.42 13.98
C ALA A 122 8.54 -0.01 14.72
N THR A 123 7.88 0.90 15.44
CA THR A 123 6.62 0.60 16.13
C THR A 123 5.50 0.28 15.16
N THR A 124 5.39 1.03 14.06
CA THR A 124 4.43 0.75 12.99
C THR A 124 4.71 -0.61 12.36
N ALA A 125 5.94 -0.87 11.93
CA ALA A 125 6.31 -2.15 11.34
C ALA A 125 6.07 -3.32 12.30
N ALA A 126 6.42 -3.19 13.58
CA ALA A 126 6.18 -4.22 14.59
C ALA A 126 4.68 -4.51 14.78
N SER A 127 3.85 -3.47 14.84
CA SER A 127 2.40 -3.62 14.98
C SER A 127 1.78 -4.34 13.80
N PHE A 128 2.18 -3.99 12.57
CA PHE A 128 1.67 -4.64 11.36
C PHE A 128 2.31 -6.02 11.11
N ALA A 129 3.54 -6.25 11.57
CA ALA A 129 4.16 -7.57 11.55
C ALA A 129 3.38 -8.58 12.40
N LEU A 130 2.82 -8.16 13.54
CA LEU A 130 1.95 -9.04 14.34
C LEU A 130 0.70 -9.45 13.55
N LEU A 131 0.13 -8.57 12.73
CA LEU A 131 -0.99 -8.92 11.85
C LEU A 131 -0.60 -9.93 10.75
N ALA A 132 0.66 -9.92 10.32
CA ALA A 132 1.16 -10.89 9.33
C ALA A 132 1.11 -12.34 9.83
N PHE A 133 1.11 -12.56 11.15
CA PHE A 133 0.93 -13.89 11.78
C PHE A 133 -0.53 -14.27 12.01
N SER A 134 -1.48 -13.46 11.55
CA SER A 134 -2.91 -13.78 11.69
C SER A 134 -3.28 -15.04 10.92
N SER A 135 -4.15 -15.87 11.50
CA SER A 135 -4.76 -17.02 10.84
C SER A 135 -5.70 -16.63 9.69
N THR A 136 -6.11 -15.36 9.62
CA THR A 136 -6.96 -14.84 8.55
C THR A 136 -6.09 -14.37 7.37
N PRO A 137 -6.13 -15.04 6.20
CA PRO A 137 -5.23 -14.72 5.08
C PRO A 137 -5.33 -13.26 4.60
N ALA A 138 -6.50 -12.65 4.69
CA ALA A 138 -6.73 -11.25 4.34
C ALA A 138 -5.97 -10.30 5.26
N VAL A 139 -6.04 -10.52 6.56
CA VAL A 139 -5.36 -9.73 7.60
C VAL A 139 -3.85 -9.93 7.52
N ALA A 140 -3.40 -11.17 7.32
CA ALA A 140 -1.99 -11.49 7.14
C ALA A 140 -1.39 -10.79 5.90
N ALA A 141 -2.09 -10.84 4.75
CA ALA A 141 -1.66 -10.16 3.54
C ALA A 141 -1.56 -8.64 3.71
N PHE A 142 -2.53 -8.03 4.40
CA PHE A 142 -2.50 -6.60 4.73
C PHE A 142 -1.31 -6.25 5.63
N GLY A 143 -1.15 -6.98 6.75
CA GLY A 143 -0.07 -6.75 7.72
C GLY A 143 1.31 -6.89 7.10
N LEU A 144 1.53 -7.95 6.31
CA LEU A 144 2.78 -8.19 5.62
C LEU A 144 3.10 -7.08 4.60
N THR A 145 2.10 -6.66 3.82
CA THR A 145 2.25 -5.60 2.84
C THR A 145 2.68 -4.29 3.49
N VAL A 146 2.05 -3.93 4.62
CA VAL A 146 2.38 -2.69 5.34
C VAL A 146 3.77 -2.80 5.97
N THR A 147 4.10 -3.92 6.59
CA THR A 147 5.42 -4.12 7.23
C THR A 147 6.56 -3.96 6.23
N ILE A 148 6.47 -4.65 5.09
CA ILE A 148 7.48 -4.57 4.02
C ILE A 148 7.53 -3.15 3.44
N GLY A 149 6.36 -2.55 3.20
CA GLY A 149 6.27 -1.23 2.59
C GLY A 149 6.81 -0.10 3.47
N VAL A 150 6.58 -0.15 4.78
CA VAL A 150 7.17 0.80 5.75
C VAL A 150 8.70 0.68 5.76
N GLY A 151 9.23 -0.55 5.72
CA GLY A 151 10.67 -0.77 5.61
C GLY A 151 11.27 -0.13 4.36
N PHE A 152 10.66 -0.34 3.19
CA PHE A 152 11.12 0.30 1.95
C PHE A 152 10.97 1.81 1.96
N ASN A 153 9.90 2.36 2.50
CA ASN A 153 9.72 3.80 2.64
C ASN A 153 10.82 4.43 3.48
N LEU A 154 11.13 3.81 4.63
CA LEU A 154 12.19 4.30 5.52
C LEU A 154 13.56 4.27 4.83
N TRP A 155 13.88 3.15 4.18
CA TRP A 155 15.13 2.98 3.47
C TRP A 155 15.28 3.98 2.32
N LEU A 156 14.24 4.12 1.48
CA LEU A 156 14.25 5.03 0.33
C LEU A 156 14.24 6.50 0.75
N ALA A 157 13.53 6.85 1.82
CA ALA A 157 13.55 8.21 2.36
C ALA A 157 14.96 8.60 2.81
N GLY A 158 15.68 7.68 3.46
CA GLY A 158 17.10 7.88 3.82
C GLY A 158 18.03 7.97 2.62
N ALA A 159 17.84 7.09 1.63
CA ALA A 159 18.73 7.00 0.47
C ALA A 159 18.53 8.14 -0.56
N LEU A 160 17.29 8.57 -0.80
CA LEU A 160 16.97 9.56 -1.84
C LEU A 160 16.93 11.00 -1.36
N LEU A 161 16.76 11.21 -0.06
CA LEU A 161 16.57 12.51 0.56
C LEU A 161 17.60 12.83 1.63
N GLY A 162 18.52 11.91 1.92
CA GLY A 162 19.57 12.05 2.91
C GLY A 162 20.71 13.01 2.50
N ASP A 163 20.81 13.33 1.20
CA ASP A 163 21.74 14.31 0.63
C ASP A 163 21.07 15.70 0.60
#